data_5afe22d6a600cb6959dcdf00af668d99
#
_entry.id   5afe22d6a600cb6959dcdf00af668d99
#
_cell.length_a   1.000
_cell.length_b   1.000
_cell.length_c   1.000
_cell.angle_alpha   90.00
_cell.angle_beta   90.00
_cell.angle_gamma   90.00
#
_symmetry.space_group_name_H-M   'P 1'
#
loop_
_entity.id
_entity.type
_entity.pdbx_description
1 polymer ?
#
loop_
_entity_poly.entity_id
_entity_poly.type
_entity_poly.pdbx_seq_one_letter_code
_entity_poly.pdbx_strand_id
1 'polypeptide(L)'
;PPRSTLFPYTTLFRSADWKYIYNLAVSRKEVIMKFTKMHGCGNDYVYVDCTKKELDNPEQVAIKVSDRHFGIGSDGLILIKSSDRADFFMDMYNADGSRGKMCGNGIRCVGKYVYDFGLTDKTEVKIDTLSGIKTLKLNVENGVVSTVVVDMGEPILNADEIPVDVTTFNNQTLNKSDIIISQPLAVNGFEYDITCVSMGNPHAVVYLDNDIDIKKFEIEKIGPGFEKHEAFPESVNTEFIQVVDKDNLNMRVWERGSGETFACGTGACASLVATVLNKMCNETATLHLLGGDLKITWDRESNRVLMEGPAEIVFTGEISDDRI
;
A
#
# COMPACT_ATOMS: atom_id res chain seq x y z
N PRO A 1 -26.87 68.82 -13.88
CA PRO A 1 -26.67 67.44 -13.42
C PRO A 1 -26.13 67.46 -11.99
N PRO A 2 -26.58 66.56 -11.08
CA PRO A 2 -26.06 66.47 -9.70
C PRO A 2 -24.73 65.74 -9.64
N ARG A 3 -23.84 66.27 -8.82
CA ARG A 3 -22.49 65.77 -8.58
C ARG A 3 -22.58 64.40 -7.83
N SER A 4 -21.86 63.43 -8.35
CA SER A 4 -21.59 62.16 -7.67
C SER A 4 -20.68 62.41 -6.47
N THR A 5 -21.17 62.11 -5.27
CA THR A 5 -20.36 62.00 -4.05
C THR A 5 -19.66 60.64 -4.03
N LEU A 6 -18.38 60.64 -4.43
CA LEU A 6 -17.46 59.55 -4.14
C LEU A 6 -17.25 59.44 -2.63
N PHE A 7 -17.66 58.35 -2.02
CA PHE A 7 -17.23 57.97 -0.69
C PHE A 7 -15.74 57.53 -0.72
N PRO A 8 -14.90 58.08 0.15
CA PRO A 8 -13.49 57.63 0.23
C PRO A 8 -13.42 56.35 1.06
N TYR A 9 -13.30 55.19 0.37
CA TYR A 9 -12.83 53.98 1.00
C TYR A 9 -11.33 53.99 1.11
N THR A 10 -10.78 54.84 1.93
CA THR A 10 -9.41 54.83 2.37
C THR A 10 -9.30 55.38 3.76
N THR A 11 -9.53 54.53 4.76
CA THR A 11 -8.87 54.71 6.08
C THR A 11 -9.12 53.49 6.95
N LEU A 12 -8.01 53.04 7.57
CA LEU A 12 -7.97 52.23 8.80
C LEU A 12 -7.81 50.70 8.66
N PHE A 13 -6.70 50.30 8.04
CA PHE A 13 -5.94 49.24 8.66
C PHE A 13 -4.49 49.71 8.75
N ARG A 14 -4.12 50.26 9.91
CA ARG A 14 -2.70 50.58 10.20
C ARG A 14 -1.93 49.29 10.27
N SER A 15 -0.70 49.25 9.70
CA SER A 15 0.22 48.11 9.74
C SER A 15 0.51 47.54 11.13
N ALA A 16 0.22 48.34 12.20
CA ALA A 16 0.28 47.92 13.59
C ALA A 16 -0.80 46.92 13.99
N ASP A 17 -2.02 47.00 13.41
CA ASP A 17 -3.14 46.12 13.77
C ASP A 17 -2.91 44.70 13.22
N TRP A 18 -2.32 44.58 12.03
CA TRP A 18 -1.96 43.29 11.45
C TRP A 18 -0.87 42.58 12.25
N LYS A 19 0.13 43.31 12.75
CA LYS A 19 1.15 42.76 13.64
C LYS A 19 0.57 42.31 14.97
N TYR A 20 -0.40 43.05 15.50
CA TYR A 20 -1.07 42.71 16.75
C TYR A 20 -1.97 41.48 16.59
N ILE A 21 -2.75 41.44 15.51
CA ILE A 21 -3.62 40.31 15.16
C ILE A 21 -2.75 39.05 14.85
N TYR A 22 -1.66 39.22 14.09
CA TYR A 22 -0.70 38.17 13.81
C TYR A 22 -0.01 37.65 15.07
N ASN A 23 0.40 38.53 15.99
CA ASN A 23 1.00 38.13 17.25
C ASN A 23 -0.02 37.54 18.25
N LEU A 24 -1.29 37.90 18.21
CA LEU A 24 -2.36 37.24 18.96
C LEU A 24 -2.69 35.85 18.40
N ALA A 25 -2.65 35.66 17.10
CA ALA A 25 -2.76 34.37 16.46
C ALA A 25 -1.57 33.45 16.74
N VAL A 26 -0.34 34.02 16.86
CA VAL A 26 0.89 33.28 17.15
C VAL A 26 1.11 33.01 18.64
N SER A 27 0.36 33.66 19.55
CA SER A 27 0.54 33.49 21.01
C SER A 27 -0.19 32.29 21.64
N ARG A 28 -1.03 31.57 20.90
CA ARG A 28 -1.39 30.20 21.27
C ARG A 28 -0.16 29.32 20.96
N LYS A 29 0.32 28.56 21.93
CA LYS A 29 1.18 27.39 21.67
C LYS A 29 0.32 26.39 20.89
N GLU A 30 0.24 26.59 19.59
CA GLU A 30 -0.39 25.62 18.70
C GLU A 30 0.40 24.33 18.82
N VAL A 31 -0.26 23.25 19.19
CA VAL A 31 0.32 21.92 19.08
C VAL A 31 0.41 21.66 17.58
N ILE A 32 1.64 21.55 17.09
CA ILE A 32 1.91 21.33 15.68
C ILE A 32 2.27 19.86 15.50
N MET A 33 1.50 19.16 14.66
CA MET A 33 1.88 17.83 14.19
C MET A 33 2.83 17.96 13.02
N LYS A 34 4.06 17.45 13.20
CA LYS A 34 5.03 17.29 12.11
C LYS A 34 4.76 16.00 11.37
N PHE A 35 4.80 16.05 10.06
CA PHE A 35 4.56 14.88 9.24
C PHE A 35 5.48 14.81 8.03
N THR A 36 5.58 13.63 7.46
CA THR A 36 6.22 13.38 6.17
C THR A 36 5.22 12.67 5.26
N LYS A 37 5.01 13.21 4.07
CA LYS A 37 4.26 12.53 3.01
C LYS A 37 5.20 11.62 2.25
N MET A 38 4.88 10.33 2.17
CA MET A 38 5.68 9.35 1.44
C MET A 38 4.77 8.41 0.66
N HIS A 39 5.33 7.75 -0.35
CA HIS A 39 4.66 6.66 -1.06
C HIS A 39 5.60 5.51 -1.41
N GLY A 40 5.04 4.30 -1.53
CA GLY A 40 5.65 3.15 -2.16
C GLY A 40 4.83 2.75 -3.38
N CYS A 41 5.36 2.95 -4.58
CA CYS A 41 4.67 2.65 -5.84
C CYS A 41 3.28 3.33 -5.93
N GLY A 42 3.17 4.62 -5.60
CA GLY A 42 1.94 5.39 -5.69
C GLY A 42 0.95 5.22 -4.53
N ASN A 43 1.09 4.19 -3.70
CA ASN A 43 0.29 4.05 -2.48
C ASN A 43 0.87 4.96 -1.38
N ASP A 44 0.15 6.02 -1.04
CA ASP A 44 0.66 7.19 -0.35
C ASP A 44 0.06 7.37 1.06
N TYR A 45 0.92 7.60 2.06
CA TYR A 45 0.53 7.81 3.45
C TYR A 45 1.15 9.08 4.04
N VAL A 46 0.50 9.58 5.08
CA VAL A 46 1.07 10.56 6.01
C VAL A 46 1.79 9.80 7.12
N TYR A 47 3.06 10.10 7.34
CA TYR A 47 3.91 9.46 8.36
C TYR A 47 4.16 10.43 9.50
N VAL A 48 4.00 9.97 10.74
CA VAL A 48 4.24 10.76 11.95
C VAL A 48 5.15 9.98 12.89
N ASP A 49 6.24 10.62 13.34
CA ASP A 49 7.11 10.08 14.37
C ASP A 49 6.45 10.21 15.74
N CYS A 50 6.00 9.10 16.27
CA CYS A 50 5.41 8.94 17.61
C CYS A 50 6.32 8.15 18.55
N THR A 51 7.64 8.09 18.29
CA THR A 51 8.60 7.39 19.17
C THR A 51 8.77 8.07 20.53
N LYS A 52 8.48 9.37 20.62
CA LYS A 52 8.63 10.18 21.84
C LYS A 52 7.33 10.75 22.37
N LYS A 53 6.34 10.94 21.51
CA LYS A 53 5.05 11.53 21.86
C LYS A 53 3.94 10.84 21.08
N GLU A 54 2.97 10.28 21.77
CA GLU A 54 1.78 9.68 21.16
C GLU A 54 0.93 10.76 20.47
N LEU A 55 0.21 10.33 19.43
CA LEU A 55 -0.82 11.11 18.76
C LEU A 55 -2.19 10.71 19.31
N ASP A 56 -2.95 11.68 19.80
CA ASP A 56 -4.30 11.46 20.30
C ASP A 56 -5.30 11.23 19.15
N ASN A 57 -6.28 10.34 19.36
CA ASN A 57 -7.37 10.04 18.42
C ASN A 57 -6.92 9.77 16.96
N PRO A 58 -5.97 8.85 16.75
CA PRO A 58 -5.36 8.65 15.43
C PRO A 58 -6.36 8.27 14.34
N GLU A 59 -7.48 7.61 14.65
CA GLU A 59 -8.56 7.30 13.72
C GLU A 59 -9.18 8.56 13.13
N GLN A 60 -9.46 9.55 13.97
CA GLN A 60 -10.04 10.81 13.54
C GLN A 60 -9.03 11.68 12.79
N VAL A 61 -7.77 11.66 13.23
CA VAL A 61 -6.67 12.32 12.52
C VAL A 61 -6.49 11.72 11.13
N ALA A 62 -6.51 10.37 11.01
CA ALA A 62 -6.40 9.68 9.72
C ALA A 62 -7.47 10.14 8.73
N ILE A 63 -8.75 10.21 9.15
CA ILE A 63 -9.84 10.70 8.30
C ILE A 63 -9.58 12.12 7.81
N LYS A 64 -9.18 13.03 8.72
CA LYS A 64 -8.97 14.44 8.38
C LYS A 64 -7.75 14.66 7.48
N VAL A 65 -6.61 14.06 7.81
CA VAL A 65 -5.38 14.27 7.04
C VAL A 65 -5.42 13.57 5.68
N SER A 66 -6.20 12.49 5.56
CA SER A 66 -6.32 11.75 4.30
C SER A 66 -7.21 12.42 3.26
N ASP A 67 -8.09 13.34 3.66
CA ASP A 67 -8.93 14.08 2.72
C ASP A 67 -8.05 14.83 1.70
N ARG A 68 -8.25 14.52 0.41
CA ARG A 68 -7.42 15.06 -0.68
C ARG A 68 -7.75 16.50 -1.05
N HIS A 69 -8.85 17.05 -0.53
CA HIS A 69 -9.29 18.43 -0.79
C HIS A 69 -9.15 19.34 0.43
N PHE A 70 -9.36 18.80 1.63
CA PHE A 70 -9.40 19.61 2.86
C PHE A 70 -8.30 19.23 3.86
N GLY A 71 -7.61 18.09 3.65
CA GLY A 71 -6.49 17.62 4.44
C GLY A 71 -5.15 17.72 3.70
N ILE A 72 -4.23 16.81 4.03
CA ILE A 72 -2.96 16.62 3.35
C ILE A 72 -3.18 15.80 2.06
N GLY A 73 -4.16 14.90 2.08
CA GLY A 73 -4.48 13.97 1.02
C GLY A 73 -3.60 12.73 1.05
N SER A 74 -4.18 11.55 1.30
CA SER A 74 -3.44 10.28 1.36
C SER A 74 -4.39 9.08 1.37
N ASP A 75 -3.84 7.88 1.24
CA ASP A 75 -4.55 6.62 1.46
C ASP A 75 -4.70 6.31 2.95
N GLY A 76 -4.01 7.06 3.83
CA GLY A 76 -4.12 6.91 5.28
C GLY A 76 -2.98 7.56 6.06
N LEU A 77 -2.89 7.17 7.32
CA LEU A 77 -1.92 7.65 8.31
C LEU A 77 -1.11 6.48 8.85
N ILE A 78 0.20 6.64 8.95
CA ILE A 78 1.10 5.68 9.60
C ILE A 78 1.84 6.37 10.73
N LEU A 79 1.71 5.83 11.93
CA LEU A 79 2.44 6.26 13.12
C LEU A 79 3.63 5.33 13.34
N ILE A 80 4.81 5.91 13.45
CA ILE A 80 6.05 5.19 13.77
C ILE A 80 6.24 5.32 15.27
N LYS A 81 6.11 4.20 15.99
CA LYS A 81 6.14 4.14 17.45
C LYS A 81 7.31 3.29 17.95
N SER A 82 7.65 3.44 19.23
CA SER A 82 8.56 2.51 19.91
C SER A 82 7.89 1.13 20.04
N SER A 83 8.68 0.06 20.09
CA SER A 83 8.23 -1.31 20.29
C SER A 83 9.05 -1.99 21.37
N ASP A 84 8.40 -2.82 22.19
CA ASP A 84 9.07 -3.69 23.16
C ASP A 84 9.54 -5.02 22.52
N ARG A 85 9.12 -5.31 21.28
CA ARG A 85 9.37 -6.60 20.60
C ARG A 85 10.26 -6.48 19.37
N ALA A 86 10.43 -5.25 18.84
CA ALA A 86 11.18 -4.96 17.62
C ALA A 86 11.85 -3.59 17.73
N ASP A 87 12.52 -3.14 16.66
CA ASP A 87 13.15 -1.82 16.66
C ASP A 87 12.10 -0.69 16.69
N PHE A 88 11.00 -0.87 15.93
CA PHE A 88 9.87 0.08 15.88
C PHE A 88 8.54 -0.66 15.73
N PHE A 89 7.43 0.05 15.97
CA PHE A 89 6.08 -0.41 15.70
C PHE A 89 5.42 0.48 14.64
N MET A 90 4.88 -0.15 13.61
CA MET A 90 4.08 0.49 12.57
C MET A 90 2.59 0.38 12.94
N ASP A 91 1.99 1.49 13.30
CA ASP A 91 0.56 1.61 13.59
C ASP A 91 -0.12 2.37 12.47
N MET A 92 -0.93 1.69 11.66
CA MET A 92 -1.49 2.27 10.44
C MET A 92 -3.01 2.38 10.49
N TYR A 93 -3.51 3.44 9.88
CA TYR A 93 -4.91 3.76 9.75
C TYR A 93 -5.23 4.10 8.29
N ASN A 94 -6.29 3.52 7.75
CA ASN A 94 -6.78 3.83 6.42
C ASN A 94 -7.44 5.23 6.38
N ALA A 95 -7.75 5.73 5.20
CA ALA A 95 -8.38 7.04 5.02
C ALA A 95 -9.78 7.15 5.68
N ASP A 96 -10.46 6.03 5.91
CA ASP A 96 -11.74 5.96 6.63
C ASP A 96 -11.60 5.88 8.16
N GLY A 97 -10.36 5.91 8.67
CA GLY A 97 -10.03 5.77 10.10
C GLY A 97 -9.95 4.33 10.59
N SER A 98 -10.25 3.33 9.76
CA SER A 98 -10.11 1.94 10.15
C SER A 98 -8.64 1.56 10.34
N ARG A 99 -8.35 0.76 11.36
CA ARG A 99 -6.98 0.34 11.68
C ARG A 99 -6.55 -0.81 10.80
N GLY A 100 -5.50 -0.63 10.01
CA GLY A 100 -4.92 -1.65 9.15
C GLY A 100 -3.94 -2.55 9.89
N LYS A 101 -3.80 -3.81 9.44
CA LYS A 101 -2.86 -4.76 10.07
C LYS A 101 -1.43 -4.56 9.58
N MET A 102 -1.23 -4.34 8.29
CA MET A 102 0.07 -4.13 7.63
C MET A 102 -0.17 -3.68 6.18
N CYS A 103 0.74 -2.87 5.66
CA CYS A 103 0.80 -2.50 4.25
C CYS A 103 2.24 -2.67 3.75
N GLY A 104 2.45 -3.51 2.73
CA GLY A 104 3.78 -3.78 2.17
C GLY A 104 4.45 -2.53 1.58
N ASN A 105 3.66 -1.64 0.97
CA ASN A 105 4.16 -0.36 0.46
C ASN A 105 4.50 0.61 1.62
N GLY A 106 3.60 0.71 2.58
CA GLY A 106 3.77 1.58 3.75
C GLY A 106 4.96 1.19 4.62
N ILE A 107 5.21 -0.10 4.84
CA ILE A 107 6.31 -0.55 5.70
C ILE A 107 7.69 -0.27 5.07
N ARG A 108 7.81 -0.26 3.72
CA ARG A 108 9.05 0.17 3.05
C ARG A 108 9.36 1.64 3.37
N CYS A 109 8.33 2.49 3.34
CA CYS A 109 8.47 3.89 3.72
C CYS A 109 8.84 4.04 5.21
N VAL A 110 8.30 3.21 6.12
CA VAL A 110 8.75 3.19 7.53
C VAL A 110 10.24 2.87 7.62
N GLY A 111 10.72 1.84 6.89
CA GLY A 111 12.14 1.48 6.86
C GLY A 111 13.03 2.64 6.40
N LYS A 112 12.65 3.29 5.28
CA LYS A 112 13.35 4.48 4.79
C LYS A 112 13.29 5.63 5.81
N TYR A 113 12.12 5.90 6.38
CA TYR A 113 11.92 6.98 7.34
C TYR A 113 12.86 6.84 8.53
N VAL A 114 12.87 5.69 9.20
CA VAL A 114 13.64 5.51 10.45
C VAL A 114 15.14 5.62 10.22
N TYR A 115 15.64 5.29 9.03
CA TYR A 115 17.03 5.45 8.67
C TYR A 115 17.36 6.90 8.25
N ASP A 116 16.66 7.43 7.26
CA ASP A 116 16.96 8.73 6.66
C ASP A 116 16.76 9.89 7.64
N PHE A 117 15.84 9.77 8.61
CA PHE A 117 15.64 10.75 9.69
C PHE A 117 16.47 10.48 10.94
N GLY A 118 17.38 9.48 10.91
CA GLY A 118 18.34 9.21 11.98
C GLY A 118 17.75 8.64 13.26
N LEU A 119 16.61 7.95 13.18
CA LEU A 119 16.06 7.18 14.32
C LEU A 119 16.84 5.90 14.57
N THR A 120 17.53 5.39 13.55
CA THR A 120 18.45 4.24 13.60
C THR A 120 19.56 4.37 12.57
N ASP A 121 20.68 3.71 12.81
CA ASP A 121 21.79 3.53 11.87
C ASP A 121 21.86 2.10 11.29
N LYS A 122 20.91 1.22 11.69
CA LYS A 122 20.84 -0.15 11.23
C LYS A 122 20.34 -0.22 9.80
N THR A 123 20.97 -1.09 8.99
CA THR A 123 20.51 -1.45 7.64
C THR A 123 19.65 -2.71 7.61
N GLU A 124 19.51 -3.40 8.73
CA GLU A 124 18.51 -4.43 8.96
C GLU A 124 17.65 -4.00 10.15
N VAL A 125 16.36 -3.81 9.91
CA VAL A 125 15.41 -3.23 10.87
C VAL A 125 14.22 -4.16 11.02
N LYS A 126 13.83 -4.42 12.25
CA LYS A 126 12.62 -5.19 12.56
C LYS A 126 11.49 -4.24 12.91
N ILE A 127 10.39 -4.35 12.18
CA ILE A 127 9.18 -3.56 12.40
C ILE A 127 8.07 -4.47 12.93
N ASP A 128 7.60 -4.17 14.12
CA ASP A 128 6.42 -4.79 14.69
C ASP A 128 5.16 -4.25 13.99
N THR A 129 4.21 -5.12 13.71
CA THR A 129 2.93 -4.79 13.07
C THR A 129 1.82 -5.64 13.68
N LEU A 130 0.56 -5.32 13.42
CA LEU A 130 -0.56 -6.17 13.82
C LEU A 130 -0.60 -7.52 13.08
N SER A 131 0.20 -7.68 12.01
CA SER A 131 0.41 -8.95 11.29
C SER A 131 1.71 -9.67 11.70
N GLY A 132 2.31 -9.27 12.84
CA GLY A 132 3.58 -9.81 13.31
C GLY A 132 4.78 -8.95 12.93
N ILE A 133 5.96 -9.43 13.36
CA ILE A 133 7.23 -8.73 13.12
C ILE A 133 7.67 -8.98 11.67
N LYS A 134 8.03 -7.90 10.97
CA LYS A 134 8.61 -7.93 9.62
C LYS A 134 10.06 -7.50 9.67
N THR A 135 10.92 -8.26 9.00
CA THR A 135 12.33 -7.89 8.84
C THR A 135 12.51 -7.14 7.52
N LEU A 136 13.12 -5.97 7.59
CA LEU A 136 13.45 -5.12 6.47
C LEU A 136 14.94 -5.05 6.30
N LYS A 137 15.43 -5.20 5.06
CA LYS A 137 16.81 -4.88 4.68
C LYS A 137 16.81 -3.60 3.85
N LEU A 138 17.54 -2.61 4.32
CA LEU A 138 17.64 -1.29 3.70
C LEU A 138 18.85 -1.24 2.78
N ASN A 139 18.63 -1.00 1.51
CA ASN A 139 19.69 -0.75 0.54
C ASN A 139 20.01 0.74 0.56
N VAL A 140 21.20 1.09 1.06
CA VAL A 140 21.63 2.47 1.29
C VAL A 140 22.61 2.90 0.21
N GLU A 141 22.32 4.00 -0.46
CA GLU A 141 23.17 4.63 -1.45
C GLU A 141 23.37 6.12 -1.11
N ASN A 142 24.61 6.57 -1.11
CA ASN A 142 24.95 7.98 -0.78
C ASN A 142 24.36 8.46 0.57
N GLY A 143 24.22 7.55 1.54
CA GLY A 143 23.72 7.88 2.89
C GLY A 143 22.21 7.95 3.03
N VAL A 144 21.45 7.61 2.00
CA VAL A 144 19.98 7.52 2.02
C VAL A 144 19.52 6.16 1.53
N VAL A 145 18.36 5.71 1.98
CA VAL A 145 17.77 4.44 1.53
C VAL A 145 17.24 4.58 0.11
N SER A 146 17.76 3.77 -0.82
CA SER A 146 17.30 3.69 -2.22
C SER A 146 16.15 2.73 -2.40
N THR A 147 16.28 1.48 -1.90
CA THR A 147 15.20 0.47 -1.90
C THR A 147 15.14 -0.24 -0.57
N VAL A 148 14.00 -0.88 -0.31
CA VAL A 148 13.78 -1.69 0.90
C VAL A 148 13.32 -3.08 0.50
N VAL A 149 14.02 -4.09 1.01
CA VAL A 149 13.60 -5.50 0.91
C VAL A 149 12.79 -5.85 2.15
N VAL A 150 11.58 -6.34 1.96
CA VAL A 150 10.67 -6.80 3.02
C VAL A 150 10.52 -8.30 2.93
N ASP A 151 10.72 -8.99 4.04
CA ASP A 151 10.35 -10.39 4.17
C ASP A 151 8.83 -10.51 4.37
N MET A 152 8.14 -10.92 3.30
CA MET A 152 6.68 -11.01 3.27
C MET A 152 6.14 -12.28 3.92
N GLY A 153 7.00 -13.26 4.19
CA GLY A 153 6.61 -14.54 4.78
C GLY A 153 6.51 -15.66 3.77
N GLU A 154 5.91 -16.76 4.19
CA GLU A 154 5.70 -17.93 3.35
C GLU A 154 4.39 -17.81 2.57
N PRO A 155 4.34 -18.24 1.30
CA PRO A 155 3.11 -18.32 0.56
C PRO A 155 2.26 -19.49 1.06
N ILE A 156 0.96 -19.28 1.19
CA ILE A 156 -0.02 -20.32 1.50
C ILE A 156 -0.62 -20.77 0.18
N LEU A 157 -0.59 -22.09 -0.08
CA LEU A 157 -0.95 -22.65 -1.38
C LEU A 157 -2.18 -23.56 -1.32
N ASN A 158 -2.51 -24.13 -0.15
CA ASN A 158 -3.64 -25.02 0.01
C ASN A 158 -4.97 -24.26 -0.12
N ALA A 159 -5.90 -24.79 -0.89
CA ALA A 159 -7.16 -24.12 -1.23
C ALA A 159 -8.00 -23.76 0.01
N ASP A 160 -8.07 -24.62 1.02
CA ASP A 160 -8.82 -24.39 2.27
C ASP A 160 -8.20 -23.29 3.15
N GLU A 161 -6.88 -23.10 3.08
CA GLU A 161 -6.18 -22.03 3.82
C GLU A 161 -6.21 -20.69 3.09
N ILE A 162 -6.51 -20.67 1.76
CA ILE A 162 -6.56 -19.43 0.94
C ILE A 162 -7.81 -18.58 1.16
N PRO A 163 -8.98 -18.91 1.51
CA PRO A 163 -9.99 -19.94 1.44
C PRO A 163 -10.68 -19.99 0.06
N VAL A 164 -10.54 -21.10 -0.64
CA VAL A 164 -11.15 -21.34 -1.94
C VAL A 164 -12.15 -22.49 -1.85
N ASP A 165 -13.37 -22.29 -2.32
CA ASP A 165 -14.34 -23.38 -2.45
C ASP A 165 -14.09 -24.20 -3.73
N VAL A 166 -13.36 -25.30 -3.58
CA VAL A 166 -12.99 -26.18 -4.70
C VAL A 166 -14.20 -26.85 -5.38
N THR A 167 -15.38 -26.88 -4.75
CA THR A 167 -16.57 -27.50 -5.32
C THR A 167 -17.19 -26.69 -6.47
N THR A 168 -16.79 -25.43 -6.60
CA THR A 168 -17.24 -24.52 -7.67
C THR A 168 -16.51 -24.74 -9.00
N PHE A 169 -15.38 -25.45 -8.97
CA PHE A 169 -14.63 -25.78 -10.18
C PHE A 169 -15.24 -26.97 -10.90
N ASN A 170 -15.17 -26.98 -12.21
CA ASN A 170 -15.61 -28.11 -13.03
C ASN A 170 -14.74 -29.37 -12.82
N ASN A 171 -13.60 -29.25 -12.17
CA ASN A 171 -12.71 -30.37 -11.86
C ASN A 171 -13.13 -31.07 -10.57
N GLN A 172 -13.95 -32.14 -10.70
CA GLN A 172 -14.45 -32.91 -9.57
C GLN A 172 -13.39 -33.73 -8.81
N THR A 173 -12.12 -33.72 -9.24
CA THR A 173 -11.01 -34.39 -8.54
C THR A 173 -10.30 -33.50 -7.54
N LEU A 174 -10.58 -32.19 -7.52
CA LEU A 174 -9.98 -31.24 -6.58
C LEU A 174 -10.46 -31.48 -5.15
N ASN A 175 -9.51 -31.49 -4.23
CA ASN A 175 -9.74 -31.56 -2.80
C ASN A 175 -9.34 -30.23 -2.12
N LYS A 176 -9.85 -29.98 -0.94
CA LYS A 176 -9.60 -28.76 -0.17
C LYS A 176 -8.11 -28.53 0.18
N SER A 177 -7.31 -29.59 0.24
CA SER A 177 -5.87 -29.51 0.48
C SER A 177 -5.04 -29.37 -0.80
N ASP A 178 -5.67 -29.38 -1.97
CA ASP A 178 -4.95 -29.26 -3.23
C ASP A 178 -4.52 -27.81 -3.49
N ILE A 179 -3.47 -27.69 -4.29
CA ILE A 179 -3.00 -26.39 -4.78
C ILE A 179 -3.77 -26.10 -6.07
N ILE A 180 -4.33 -24.91 -6.17
CA ILE A 180 -5.05 -24.47 -7.36
C ILE A 180 -4.06 -23.85 -8.35
N ILE A 181 -3.71 -24.61 -9.39
CA ILE A 181 -2.80 -24.17 -10.47
C ILE A 181 -3.50 -24.32 -11.80
N SER A 182 -3.63 -23.24 -12.56
CA SER A 182 -4.22 -23.21 -13.92
C SER A 182 -5.55 -23.95 -13.97
N GLN A 183 -6.45 -23.68 -13.03
CA GLN A 183 -7.77 -24.28 -13.02
C GLN A 183 -8.79 -23.36 -13.69
N PRO A 184 -9.62 -23.90 -14.61
CA PRO A 184 -10.63 -23.10 -15.29
C PRO A 184 -11.72 -22.64 -14.32
N LEU A 185 -12.01 -21.35 -14.35
CA LEU A 185 -13.09 -20.69 -13.60
C LEU A 185 -13.92 -19.83 -14.54
N ALA A 186 -15.23 -19.99 -14.51
CA ALA A 186 -16.16 -19.23 -15.35
C ALA A 186 -16.57 -17.93 -14.66
N VAL A 187 -16.10 -16.78 -15.16
CA VAL A 187 -16.43 -15.46 -14.63
C VAL A 187 -17.08 -14.60 -15.72
N ASN A 188 -18.27 -14.05 -15.43
CA ASN A 188 -19.03 -13.21 -16.36
C ASN A 188 -19.31 -13.89 -17.73
N GLY A 189 -19.40 -15.23 -17.75
CA GLY A 189 -19.67 -16.03 -18.97
C GLY A 189 -18.42 -16.34 -19.81
N PHE A 190 -17.24 -16.00 -19.34
CA PHE A 190 -15.96 -16.35 -19.94
C PHE A 190 -15.19 -17.28 -18.99
N GLU A 191 -14.38 -18.18 -19.56
CA GLU A 191 -13.53 -19.08 -18.78
C GLU A 191 -12.12 -18.52 -18.69
N TYR A 192 -11.56 -18.54 -17.47
CA TYR A 192 -10.21 -18.07 -17.15
C TYR A 192 -9.45 -19.15 -16.38
N ASP A 193 -8.24 -19.45 -16.79
CA ASP A 193 -7.33 -20.28 -16.01
C ASP A 193 -6.76 -19.48 -14.86
N ILE A 194 -7.02 -19.91 -13.62
CA ILE A 194 -6.58 -19.21 -12.42
C ILE A 194 -5.59 -20.03 -11.59
N THR A 195 -4.69 -19.35 -10.92
CA THR A 195 -3.84 -19.93 -9.87
C THR A 195 -4.06 -19.16 -8.58
N CYS A 196 -4.32 -19.86 -7.48
CA CYS A 196 -4.64 -19.24 -6.20
C CYS A 196 -3.45 -19.30 -5.24
N VAL A 197 -3.14 -18.17 -4.61
CA VAL A 197 -2.08 -18.04 -3.60
C VAL A 197 -2.57 -17.09 -2.49
N SER A 198 -2.20 -17.35 -1.23
CA SER A 198 -2.39 -16.36 -0.16
C SER A 198 -1.06 -15.89 0.39
N MET A 199 -0.94 -14.58 0.60
CA MET A 199 0.16 -13.94 1.32
C MET A 199 -0.34 -13.37 2.67
N GLY A 200 -1.34 -14.06 3.28
CA GLY A 200 -2.11 -13.61 4.43
C GLY A 200 -3.45 -12.97 4.06
N ASN A 201 -3.70 -12.82 2.77
CA ASN A 201 -4.95 -12.45 2.12
C ASN A 201 -5.04 -13.21 0.78
N PRO A 202 -6.26 -13.56 0.31
CA PRO A 202 -6.44 -14.39 -0.88
C PRO A 202 -6.17 -13.63 -2.18
N HIS A 203 -5.49 -14.30 -3.12
CA HIS A 203 -5.19 -13.81 -4.47
C HIS A 203 -5.54 -14.85 -5.52
N ALA A 204 -6.17 -14.43 -6.61
CA ALA A 204 -6.40 -15.20 -7.83
C ALA A 204 -5.61 -14.58 -8.98
N VAL A 205 -4.64 -15.32 -9.49
CA VAL A 205 -3.75 -14.85 -10.56
C VAL A 205 -4.25 -15.37 -11.90
N VAL A 206 -4.50 -14.46 -12.83
CA VAL A 206 -5.00 -14.68 -14.19
C VAL A 206 -3.95 -14.25 -15.20
N TYR A 207 -3.70 -15.07 -16.22
CA TYR A 207 -2.72 -14.73 -17.27
C TYR A 207 -3.44 -14.18 -18.50
N LEU A 208 -2.99 -13.04 -18.98
CA LEU A 208 -3.48 -12.42 -20.20
C LEU A 208 -2.57 -12.78 -21.37
N ASP A 209 -3.17 -12.96 -22.55
CA ASP A 209 -2.41 -13.16 -23.78
C ASP A 209 -1.55 -11.92 -24.11
N ASN A 210 -0.40 -12.15 -24.76
CA ASN A 210 0.56 -11.09 -25.07
C ASN A 210 0.09 -10.10 -26.16
N ASP A 211 -0.98 -10.40 -26.89
CA ASP A 211 -1.61 -9.52 -27.86
C ASP A 211 -2.58 -8.50 -27.22
N ILE A 212 -2.94 -8.72 -25.95
CA ILE A 212 -3.75 -7.78 -25.15
C ILE A 212 -2.87 -6.62 -24.69
N ASP A 213 -3.28 -5.38 -24.97
CA ASP A 213 -2.69 -4.21 -24.35
C ASP A 213 -3.15 -4.12 -22.89
N ILE A 214 -2.31 -4.57 -21.95
CA ILE A 214 -2.65 -4.63 -20.52
C ILE A 214 -3.06 -3.25 -19.96
N LYS A 215 -2.54 -2.15 -20.53
CA LYS A 215 -2.90 -0.77 -20.10
C LYS A 215 -4.32 -0.38 -20.49
N LYS A 216 -4.89 -1.05 -21.51
CA LYS A 216 -6.27 -0.82 -21.99
C LYS A 216 -7.23 -1.92 -21.57
N PHE A 217 -6.74 -2.91 -20.84
CA PHE A 217 -7.58 -3.98 -20.33
C PHE A 217 -8.66 -3.41 -19.39
N GLU A 218 -9.92 -3.74 -19.65
CA GLU A 218 -11.08 -3.17 -18.94
C GLU A 218 -11.30 -3.87 -17.59
N ILE A 219 -10.35 -3.72 -16.68
CA ILE A 219 -10.32 -4.42 -15.38
C ILE A 219 -11.58 -4.14 -14.55
N GLU A 220 -12.16 -2.92 -14.64
CA GLU A 220 -13.37 -2.54 -13.88
C GLU A 220 -14.61 -3.33 -14.32
N LYS A 221 -14.61 -3.90 -15.53
CA LYS A 221 -15.71 -4.74 -16.00
C LYS A 221 -15.60 -6.19 -15.53
N ILE A 222 -14.38 -6.64 -15.29
CA ILE A 222 -14.07 -8.05 -15.02
C ILE A 222 -13.78 -8.28 -13.55
N GLY A 223 -13.01 -7.42 -12.91
CA GLY A 223 -12.56 -7.52 -11.52
C GLY A 223 -13.68 -7.77 -10.50
N PRO A 224 -14.81 -7.05 -10.55
CA PRO A 224 -15.95 -7.31 -9.64
C PRO A 224 -16.53 -8.72 -9.75
N GLY A 225 -16.42 -9.33 -10.93
CA GLY A 225 -16.88 -10.71 -11.17
C GLY A 225 -16.03 -11.74 -10.45
N PHE A 226 -14.71 -11.53 -10.38
CA PHE A 226 -13.81 -12.37 -9.59
C PHE A 226 -13.96 -12.10 -8.09
N GLU A 227 -13.98 -10.84 -7.67
CA GLU A 227 -14.06 -10.44 -6.26
C GLU A 227 -15.23 -11.11 -5.54
N LYS A 228 -16.38 -11.20 -6.21
CA LYS A 228 -17.65 -11.73 -5.66
C LYS A 228 -17.99 -13.12 -6.15
N HIS A 229 -17.05 -13.83 -6.77
CA HIS A 229 -17.29 -15.16 -7.28
C HIS A 229 -17.51 -16.16 -6.14
N GLU A 230 -18.42 -17.11 -6.31
CA GLU A 230 -18.76 -18.13 -5.31
C GLU A 230 -17.58 -19.01 -4.88
N ALA A 231 -16.55 -19.15 -5.74
CA ALA A 231 -15.31 -19.83 -5.39
C ALA A 231 -14.53 -19.12 -4.27
N PHE A 232 -14.83 -17.87 -3.98
CA PHE A 232 -14.11 -17.05 -2.98
C PHE A 232 -15.08 -16.52 -1.92
N PRO A 233 -15.43 -17.33 -0.91
CA PRO A 233 -16.43 -16.96 0.10
C PRO A 233 -16.04 -15.74 0.95
N GLU A 234 -14.73 -15.41 1.02
CA GLU A 234 -14.21 -14.22 1.70
C GLU A 234 -13.83 -13.09 0.73
N SER A 235 -14.27 -13.17 -0.52
CA SER A 235 -13.81 -12.34 -1.64
C SER A 235 -12.30 -12.50 -1.91
N VAL A 236 -11.83 -12.05 -3.06
CA VAL A 236 -10.45 -12.25 -3.53
C VAL A 236 -9.89 -10.99 -4.17
N ASN A 237 -8.59 -10.77 -4.04
CA ASN A 237 -7.85 -9.86 -4.93
C ASN A 237 -7.53 -10.62 -6.21
N THR A 238 -7.62 -9.95 -7.35
CA THR A 238 -7.32 -10.59 -8.64
C THR A 238 -6.22 -9.85 -9.37
N GLU A 239 -5.16 -10.57 -9.68
CA GLU A 239 -4.01 -10.06 -10.42
C GLU A 239 -4.09 -10.54 -11.87
N PHE A 240 -4.07 -9.58 -12.80
CA PHE A 240 -4.01 -9.82 -14.24
C PHE A 240 -2.57 -9.65 -14.69
N ILE A 241 -1.95 -10.76 -15.10
CA ILE A 241 -0.52 -10.86 -15.39
C ILE A 241 -0.29 -11.07 -16.87
N GLN A 242 0.67 -10.35 -17.41
CA GLN A 242 1.23 -10.60 -18.74
C GLN A 242 2.71 -10.93 -18.59
N VAL A 243 3.08 -12.12 -19.01
CA VAL A 243 4.48 -12.59 -18.94
C VAL A 243 5.25 -12.00 -20.12
N VAL A 244 6.13 -11.04 -19.84
CA VAL A 244 6.99 -10.43 -20.86
C VAL A 244 8.16 -11.36 -21.21
N ASP A 245 8.84 -11.82 -20.17
CA ASP A 245 9.90 -12.82 -20.24
C ASP A 245 10.08 -13.54 -18.87
N LYS A 246 11.16 -14.30 -18.69
CA LYS A 246 11.42 -15.05 -17.46
C LYS A 246 11.71 -14.17 -16.24
N ASP A 247 12.06 -12.90 -16.44
CA ASP A 247 12.50 -11.99 -15.39
C ASP A 247 11.59 -10.74 -15.28
N ASN A 248 10.58 -10.61 -16.19
CA ASN A 248 9.73 -9.42 -16.28
C ASN A 248 8.27 -9.80 -16.48
N LEU A 249 7.40 -9.28 -15.61
CA LEU A 249 5.94 -9.48 -15.61
C LEU A 249 5.24 -8.12 -15.57
N ASN A 250 4.28 -7.88 -16.45
CA ASN A 250 3.37 -6.74 -16.29
C ASN A 250 2.19 -7.17 -15.40
N MET A 251 1.73 -6.29 -14.52
CA MET A 251 0.67 -6.59 -13.56
C MET A 251 -0.32 -5.44 -13.44
N ARG A 252 -1.62 -5.78 -13.45
CA ARG A 252 -2.71 -4.95 -12.93
C ARG A 252 -3.48 -5.73 -11.89
N VAL A 253 -4.07 -5.04 -10.91
CA VAL A 253 -4.74 -5.67 -9.78
C VAL A 253 -6.10 -5.05 -9.51
N TRP A 254 -7.08 -5.91 -9.25
CA TRP A 254 -8.36 -5.56 -8.64
C TRP A 254 -8.36 -6.03 -7.19
N GLU A 255 -8.28 -5.09 -6.26
CA GLU A 255 -8.27 -5.40 -4.84
C GLU A 255 -9.68 -5.48 -4.26
N ARG A 256 -9.94 -6.49 -3.44
CA ARG A 256 -11.21 -6.66 -2.75
C ARG A 256 -11.56 -5.43 -1.90
N GLY A 257 -12.75 -4.88 -2.11
CA GLY A 257 -13.25 -3.71 -1.40
C GLY A 257 -12.66 -2.37 -1.84
N SER A 258 -11.65 -2.36 -2.72
CA SER A 258 -10.97 -1.13 -3.14
C SER A 258 -11.02 -0.88 -4.65
N GLY A 259 -11.23 -1.93 -5.46
CA GLY A 259 -11.17 -1.83 -6.90
C GLY A 259 -9.73 -1.83 -7.44
N GLU A 260 -9.50 -1.24 -8.62
CA GLU A 260 -8.15 -1.13 -9.16
C GLU A 260 -7.30 -0.16 -8.35
N THR A 261 -6.08 -0.61 -7.99
CA THR A 261 -5.09 0.19 -7.27
C THR A 261 -3.78 0.29 -8.05
N PHE A 262 -2.94 1.26 -7.71
CA PHE A 262 -1.64 1.45 -8.37
C PHE A 262 -0.64 0.35 -8.05
N ALA A 263 -0.72 -0.26 -6.86
CA ALA A 263 0.20 -1.30 -6.44
C ALA A 263 -0.32 -2.09 -5.23
N CYS A 264 -0.35 -3.42 -5.37
CA CYS A 264 -0.60 -4.36 -4.29
C CYS A 264 0.65 -5.20 -4.03
N GLY A 265 1.29 -5.01 -2.87
CA GLY A 265 2.53 -5.72 -2.53
C GLY A 265 2.33 -7.22 -2.33
N THR A 266 1.26 -7.63 -1.64
CA THR A 266 0.90 -9.05 -1.47
C THR A 266 0.47 -9.68 -2.79
N GLY A 267 -0.23 -8.93 -3.64
CA GLY A 267 -0.60 -9.36 -4.98
C GLY A 267 0.61 -9.59 -5.88
N ALA A 268 1.63 -8.71 -5.82
CA ALA A 268 2.88 -8.91 -6.55
C ALA A 268 3.61 -10.18 -6.09
N CYS A 269 3.67 -10.43 -4.77
CA CYS A 269 4.24 -11.66 -4.21
C CYS A 269 3.47 -12.91 -4.67
N ALA A 270 2.15 -12.88 -4.57
CA ALA A 270 1.29 -13.98 -5.02
C ALA A 270 1.44 -14.25 -6.52
N SER A 271 1.55 -13.18 -7.33
CA SER A 271 1.74 -13.27 -8.78
C SER A 271 3.06 -13.94 -9.16
N LEU A 272 4.17 -13.58 -8.50
CA LEU A 272 5.44 -14.27 -8.74
C LEU A 272 5.31 -15.76 -8.39
N VAL A 273 4.83 -16.07 -7.18
CA VAL A 273 4.67 -17.47 -6.72
C VAL A 273 3.81 -18.27 -7.71
N ALA A 274 2.65 -17.74 -8.10
CA ALA A 274 1.79 -18.37 -9.09
C ALA A 274 2.50 -18.59 -10.43
N THR A 275 3.25 -17.60 -10.91
CA THR A 275 3.95 -17.66 -12.20
C THR A 275 5.09 -18.68 -12.17
N VAL A 276 5.81 -18.81 -11.02
CA VAL A 276 6.82 -19.86 -10.80
C VAL A 276 6.17 -21.24 -10.77
N LEU A 277 5.02 -21.41 -10.09
CA LEU A 277 4.28 -22.68 -10.05
C LEU A 277 3.85 -23.13 -11.46
N ASN A 278 3.47 -22.18 -12.31
CA ASN A 278 3.15 -22.42 -13.72
C ASN A 278 4.39 -22.56 -14.63
N LYS A 279 5.62 -22.46 -14.09
CA LYS A 279 6.88 -22.58 -14.81
C LYS A 279 7.08 -21.51 -15.91
N MET A 280 6.43 -20.36 -15.74
CA MET A 280 6.42 -19.29 -16.73
C MET A 280 7.51 -18.24 -16.47
N CYS A 281 8.04 -18.11 -15.24
CA CYS A 281 9.15 -17.21 -14.90
C CYS A 281 10.20 -17.87 -14.00
N ASN A 282 11.28 -17.15 -13.71
CA ASN A 282 12.29 -17.52 -12.73
C ASN A 282 11.79 -17.23 -11.30
N GLU A 283 12.49 -17.76 -10.29
CA GLU A 283 12.18 -17.54 -8.86
C GLU A 283 12.40 -16.09 -8.40
N THR A 284 13.00 -15.28 -9.25
CA THR A 284 13.13 -13.83 -9.09
C THR A 284 12.67 -13.16 -10.38
N ALA A 285 11.74 -12.21 -10.27
CA ALA A 285 11.30 -11.39 -11.41
C ALA A 285 10.90 -9.98 -10.95
N THR A 286 10.93 -9.04 -11.87
CA THR A 286 10.41 -7.69 -11.71
C THR A 286 8.95 -7.65 -12.17
N LEU A 287 8.08 -7.20 -11.30
CA LEU A 287 6.68 -6.94 -11.61
C LEU A 287 6.50 -5.45 -11.87
N HIS A 288 6.07 -5.12 -13.08
CA HIS A 288 5.77 -3.75 -13.52
C HIS A 288 4.30 -3.45 -13.23
N LEU A 289 4.05 -2.67 -12.18
CA LEU A 289 2.72 -2.23 -11.78
C LEU A 289 2.45 -0.81 -12.30
N LEU A 290 1.21 -0.35 -12.20
CA LEU A 290 0.87 1.04 -12.57
C LEU A 290 1.64 2.09 -11.76
N GLY A 291 1.91 1.80 -10.49
CA GLY A 291 2.59 2.71 -9.57
C GLY A 291 4.11 2.60 -9.54
N GLY A 292 4.70 1.61 -10.21
CA GLY A 292 6.15 1.39 -10.25
C GLY A 292 6.52 -0.09 -10.17
N ASP A 293 7.80 -0.36 -10.09
CA ASP A 293 8.36 -1.71 -10.16
C ASP A 293 8.58 -2.30 -8.76
N LEU A 294 8.27 -3.58 -8.63
CA LEU A 294 8.61 -4.40 -7.48
C LEU A 294 9.41 -5.62 -7.96
N LYS A 295 10.57 -5.84 -7.36
CA LYS A 295 11.35 -7.05 -7.57
C LYS A 295 10.98 -8.06 -6.48
N ILE A 296 10.44 -9.19 -6.90
CA ILE A 296 10.00 -10.26 -6.01
C ILE A 296 10.92 -11.46 -6.17
N THR A 297 11.28 -12.09 -5.06
CA THR A 297 12.05 -13.33 -5.03
C THR A 297 11.35 -14.34 -4.15
N TRP A 298 11.08 -15.52 -4.68
CA TRP A 298 10.66 -16.66 -3.87
C TRP A 298 11.87 -17.55 -3.57
N ASP A 299 12.43 -17.40 -2.38
CA ASP A 299 13.51 -18.27 -1.89
C ASP A 299 12.94 -19.65 -1.56
N ARG A 300 13.30 -20.63 -2.40
CA ARG A 300 12.78 -21.99 -2.31
C ARG A 300 13.38 -22.78 -1.15
N GLU A 301 14.56 -22.40 -0.64
CA GLU A 301 15.19 -23.07 0.51
C GLU A 301 14.46 -22.72 1.81
N SER A 302 14.22 -21.43 2.03
CA SER A 302 13.52 -20.95 3.22
C SER A 302 12.01 -20.91 3.05
N ASN A 303 11.48 -21.13 1.86
CA ASN A 303 10.10 -20.95 1.44
C ASN A 303 9.56 -19.52 1.67
N ARG A 304 10.44 -18.51 1.67
CA ARG A 304 10.03 -17.14 1.95
C ARG A 304 9.98 -16.29 0.68
N VAL A 305 9.01 -15.38 0.66
CA VAL A 305 8.87 -14.40 -0.42
C VAL A 305 9.44 -13.07 0.04
N LEU A 306 10.41 -12.58 -0.70
CA LEU A 306 11.07 -11.29 -0.47
C LEU A 306 10.57 -10.28 -1.50
N MET A 307 10.16 -9.10 -1.04
CA MET A 307 9.70 -8.00 -1.89
C MET A 307 10.64 -6.83 -1.76
N GLU A 308 11.32 -6.47 -2.84
CA GLU A 308 12.15 -5.28 -2.94
C GLU A 308 11.43 -4.20 -3.75
N GLY A 309 11.44 -2.97 -3.25
CA GLY A 309 10.85 -1.85 -3.97
C GLY A 309 11.25 -0.49 -3.41
N PRO A 310 10.93 0.58 -4.14
CA PRO A 310 11.24 1.94 -3.74
C PRO A 310 10.37 2.39 -2.57
N ALA A 311 10.85 3.44 -1.90
CA ALA A 311 10.12 4.24 -0.94
C ALA A 311 10.54 5.70 -1.15
N GLU A 312 9.57 6.58 -1.37
CA GLU A 312 9.84 7.95 -1.78
C GLU A 312 9.26 8.97 -0.80
N ILE A 313 10.08 9.94 -0.41
CA ILE A 313 9.62 11.12 0.33
C ILE A 313 9.10 12.14 -0.68
N VAL A 314 7.84 12.55 -0.52
CA VAL A 314 7.24 13.58 -1.39
C VAL A 314 7.51 14.96 -0.82
N PHE A 315 7.16 15.17 0.46
CA PHE A 315 7.44 16.40 1.20
C PHE A 315 7.29 16.18 2.71
N THR A 316 7.82 17.12 3.48
CA THR A 316 7.59 17.25 4.92
C THR A 316 6.75 18.48 5.20
N GLY A 317 6.00 18.48 6.29
CA GLY A 317 5.15 19.62 6.66
C GLY A 317 4.81 19.66 8.14
N GLU A 318 4.08 20.71 8.49
CA GLU A 318 3.53 20.93 9.82
C GLU A 318 2.07 21.32 9.67
N ILE A 319 1.20 20.75 10.51
CA ILE A 319 -0.23 21.06 10.56
C ILE A 319 -0.61 21.43 11.99
N SER A 320 -1.44 22.45 12.15
CA SER A 320 -1.91 22.90 13.46
C SER A 320 -3.00 22.02 14.02
N ASP A 321 -3.06 21.88 15.35
CA ASP A 321 -3.99 21.03 16.10
C ASP A 321 -5.47 21.35 15.84
N ASP A 322 -5.80 22.61 15.52
CA ASP A 322 -7.14 23.05 15.17
C ASP A 322 -7.65 22.53 13.81
N ARG A 323 -6.75 21.87 13.03
CA ARG A 323 -7.06 21.29 11.72
C ARG A 323 -7.09 19.76 11.70
N ILE A 324 -6.70 19.11 12.81
CA ILE A 324 -6.64 17.66 12.96
C ILE A 324 -7.51 17.10 14.10
#